data_6dedf0f4294a4628ae9895625e820429
#
_entry.id   6dedf0f4294a4628ae9895625e820429
#
_cell.length_a   1.000
_cell.length_b   1.000
_cell.length_c   1.000
_cell.angle_alpha   90.00
_cell.angle_beta   90.00
_cell.angle_gamma   90.00
#
_symmetry.space_group_name_H-M   'P 1'
#
loop_
_entity.id
_entity.type
_entity.pdbx_description
1 polymer ?
#
loop_
_entity_poly.entity_id
_entity_poly.type
_entity_poly.pdbx_seq_one_letter_code
_entity_poly.pdbx_strand_id
1 'polypeptide(L)'
;MEAWARIEVRVRPGLRDPAGVAALHDLGLAGLEARSVRVHQVFHVLGLEDPARAAREVFVDPVLEEGGAGGALEGEGTAVSVGKKPGVMDPAEASILRALRALGERPRRAVTARTFWIVADAPAAEIAAAVGRSLANEVIEEIT
;
A
#
# COMPACT_ATOMS: atom_id res chain seq x y z
N MET A 1 26.58 -1.01 2.39
CA MET A 1 25.65 -0.63 1.30
C MET A 1 24.23 -0.61 1.85
N GLU A 2 23.50 0.46 1.62
CA GLU A 2 22.13 0.57 2.07
C GLU A 2 21.20 -0.17 1.13
N ALA A 3 20.18 -0.80 1.71
CA ALA A 3 19.19 -1.54 0.96
C ALA A 3 17.80 -0.95 1.19
N TRP A 4 16.93 -1.12 0.21
CA TRP A 4 15.52 -0.83 0.34
C TRP A 4 14.83 -1.97 1.09
N ALA A 5 14.13 -1.62 2.16
CA ALA A 5 13.26 -2.54 2.86
C ALA A 5 11.82 -2.35 2.38
N ARG A 6 11.10 -3.44 2.19
CA ARG A 6 9.68 -3.41 1.85
C ARG A 6 8.87 -3.81 3.08
N ILE A 7 7.93 -2.97 3.47
CA ILE A 7 7.03 -3.24 4.58
C ILE A 7 5.61 -3.20 4.02
N GLU A 8 4.85 -4.25 4.28
CA GLU A 8 3.46 -4.34 3.84
C GLU A 8 2.55 -4.47 5.04
N VAL A 9 1.45 -3.72 5.02
CA VAL A 9 0.50 -3.63 6.13
C VAL A 9 -0.92 -3.74 5.59
N ARG A 10 -1.75 -4.54 6.25
CA ARG A 10 -3.18 -4.65 5.93
C ARG A 10 -4.01 -4.69 7.20
N VAL A 11 -5.27 -4.30 7.09
CA VAL A 11 -6.26 -4.55 8.14
C VAL A 11 -6.45 -6.06 8.28
N ARG A 12 -6.53 -6.55 9.51
CA ARG A 12 -6.66 -7.99 9.77
C ARG A 12 -7.85 -8.59 9.03
N PRO A 13 -7.69 -9.79 8.45
CA PRO A 13 -8.82 -10.53 7.87
C PRO A 13 -9.94 -10.67 8.90
N GLY A 14 -11.18 -10.46 8.45
CA GLY A 14 -12.35 -10.49 9.32
C GLY A 14 -12.73 -9.14 9.92
N LEU A 15 -11.84 -8.16 9.89
CA LEU A 15 -12.16 -6.78 10.27
C LEU A 15 -12.49 -5.96 9.02
N ARG A 16 -13.34 -4.96 9.21
CA ARG A 16 -13.69 -4.04 8.13
C ARG A 16 -12.47 -3.22 7.73
N ASP A 17 -12.22 -3.16 6.43
CA ASP A 17 -11.18 -2.32 5.84
C ASP A 17 -11.82 -1.06 5.25
N PRO A 18 -11.75 0.10 5.93
CA PRO A 18 -12.39 1.32 5.43
C PRO A 18 -11.86 1.77 4.07
N ALA A 19 -10.56 1.61 3.81
CA ALA A 19 -9.96 1.95 2.53
C ALA A 19 -10.50 1.03 1.42
N GLY A 20 -10.69 -0.26 1.72
CA GLY A 20 -11.28 -1.22 0.80
C GLY A 20 -12.74 -0.90 0.49
N VAL A 21 -13.52 -0.51 1.49
CA VAL A 21 -14.92 -0.11 1.30
C VAL A 21 -15.03 1.14 0.41
N ALA A 22 -14.18 2.13 0.65
CA ALA A 22 -14.14 3.33 -0.18
C ALA A 22 -13.74 3.01 -1.62
N ALA A 23 -12.72 2.17 -1.80
CA ALA A 23 -12.28 1.75 -3.14
C ALA A 23 -13.35 0.98 -3.89
N LEU A 24 -14.09 0.11 -3.20
CA LEU A 24 -15.21 -0.63 -3.77
C LEU A 24 -16.26 0.32 -4.34
N HIS A 25 -16.61 1.34 -3.58
CA HIS A 25 -17.57 2.35 -4.01
C HIS A 25 -17.07 3.12 -5.25
N ASP A 26 -15.82 3.58 -5.21
CA ASP A 26 -15.23 4.34 -6.32
C ASP A 26 -15.12 3.52 -7.60
N LEU A 27 -14.77 2.24 -7.49
CA LEU A 27 -14.74 1.32 -8.64
C LEU A 27 -16.13 1.16 -9.25
N GLY A 28 -17.17 1.06 -8.41
CA GLY A 28 -18.55 0.99 -8.88
C GLY A 28 -18.95 2.22 -9.67
N LEU A 29 -18.57 3.40 -9.21
CA LEU A 29 -18.81 4.65 -9.93
C LEU A 29 -18.05 4.71 -11.27
N ALA A 30 -16.92 4.03 -11.35
CA ALA A 30 -16.12 3.94 -12.59
C ALA A 30 -16.57 2.82 -13.53
N GLY A 31 -17.63 2.12 -13.19
CA GLY A 31 -18.21 1.08 -14.04
C GLY A 31 -17.73 -0.35 -13.78
N LEU A 32 -16.95 -0.57 -12.73
CA LEU A 32 -16.51 -1.91 -12.34
C LEU A 32 -17.26 -2.38 -11.10
N GLU A 33 -18.11 -3.39 -11.25
CA GLU A 33 -18.77 -4.04 -10.11
C GLU A 33 -17.85 -5.10 -9.50
N ALA A 34 -17.33 -4.81 -8.33
CA ALA A 34 -16.54 -5.76 -7.57
C ALA A 34 -17.34 -6.30 -6.38
N ARG A 35 -17.03 -7.54 -5.97
CA ARG A 35 -17.65 -8.14 -4.79
C ARG A 35 -16.94 -7.73 -3.51
N SER A 36 -15.61 -7.54 -3.58
CA SER A 36 -14.84 -7.07 -2.44
C SER A 36 -13.57 -6.39 -2.89
N VAL A 37 -13.09 -5.48 -2.07
CA VAL A 37 -11.79 -4.83 -2.23
C VAL A 37 -11.11 -4.75 -0.88
N ARG A 38 -9.85 -5.14 -0.82
CA ARG A 38 -8.98 -4.96 0.34
C ARG A 38 -7.76 -4.18 -0.13
N VAL A 39 -7.26 -3.29 0.72
CA VAL A 39 -6.13 -2.43 0.37
C VAL A 39 -4.95 -2.73 1.29
N HIS A 40 -3.82 -3.09 0.69
CA HIS A 40 -2.57 -3.23 1.42
C HIS A 40 -1.73 -1.97 1.23
N GLN A 41 -1.25 -1.41 2.33
CA GLN A 41 -0.29 -0.31 2.30
C GLN A 41 1.11 -0.89 2.16
N VAL A 42 1.90 -0.33 1.27
CA VAL A 42 3.27 -0.76 1.03
C VAL A 42 4.20 0.42 1.24
N PHE A 43 5.24 0.19 2.04
CA PHE A 43 6.25 1.20 2.34
C PHE A 43 7.61 0.68 1.89
N HIS A 44 8.30 1.45 1.06
CA HIS A 44 9.68 1.18 0.68
C HIS A 44 10.57 2.19 1.40
N VAL A 45 11.47 1.71 2.24
CA VAL A 45 12.33 2.56 3.06
C VAL A 45 13.79 2.21 2.81
N LEU A 46 14.59 3.21 2.52
CA LEU A 46 16.02 3.07 2.30
C LEU A 46 16.78 3.37 3.60
N GLY A 47 17.61 2.44 4.03
CA GLY A 47 18.56 2.69 5.12
C GLY A 47 18.07 2.28 6.50
N LEU A 48 17.20 1.28 6.62
CA LEU A 48 16.81 0.73 7.91
C LEU A 48 17.84 -0.28 8.40
N GLU A 49 18.22 -0.20 9.68
CA GLU A 49 19.06 -1.18 10.33
C GLU A 49 18.28 -2.41 10.76
N ASP A 50 17.07 -2.20 11.28
CA ASP A 50 16.18 -3.26 11.75
C ASP A 50 14.78 -3.09 11.15
N PRO A 51 14.55 -3.56 9.92
CA PRO A 51 13.26 -3.43 9.26
C PRO A 51 12.11 -4.10 10.02
N ALA A 52 12.35 -5.24 10.65
CA ALA A 52 11.31 -5.95 11.40
C ALA A 52 10.83 -5.14 12.61
N ARG A 53 11.76 -4.52 13.33
CA ARG A 53 11.42 -3.66 14.45
C ARG A 53 10.72 -2.39 13.97
N ALA A 54 11.20 -1.77 12.91
CA ALA A 54 10.58 -0.58 12.34
C ALA A 54 9.14 -0.85 11.91
N ALA A 55 8.89 -2.00 11.26
CA ALA A 55 7.54 -2.39 10.88
C ALA A 55 6.62 -2.50 12.11
N ARG A 56 7.07 -3.19 13.13
CA ARG A 56 6.29 -3.44 14.34
C ARG A 56 6.02 -2.17 15.15
N GLU A 57 7.01 -1.27 15.24
CA GLU A 57 6.92 -0.10 16.11
C GLU A 57 6.32 1.14 15.43
N VAL A 58 6.43 1.24 14.10
CA VAL A 58 6.03 2.46 13.38
C VAL A 58 4.86 2.22 12.44
N PHE A 59 4.83 1.09 11.72
CA PHE A 59 3.92 0.93 10.59
C PHE A 59 2.67 0.10 10.88
N VAL A 60 2.74 -0.86 11.79
CA VAL A 60 1.65 -1.81 12.04
C VAL A 60 0.94 -1.49 13.33
N ASP A 61 -0.37 -1.23 13.26
CA ASP A 61 -1.22 -1.16 14.46
C ASP A 61 -1.47 -2.59 14.95
N PRO A 62 -0.98 -2.97 16.14
CA PRO A 62 -1.05 -4.37 16.58
C PRO A 62 -2.47 -4.87 16.85
N VAL A 63 -3.44 -3.96 17.02
CA VAL A 63 -4.83 -4.33 17.28
C VAL A 63 -5.61 -4.55 15.99
N LEU A 64 -5.48 -3.63 15.04
CA LEU A 64 -6.31 -3.61 13.83
C LEU A 64 -5.62 -4.19 12.61
N GLU A 65 -4.29 -4.21 12.60
CA GLU A 65 -3.51 -4.52 11.41
C GLU A 65 -2.57 -5.69 11.63
N GLU A 66 -2.10 -6.24 10.53
CA GLU A 66 -1.01 -7.20 10.48
C GLU A 66 -0.10 -6.89 9.31
N GLY A 67 1.12 -7.37 9.38
CA GLY A 67 2.11 -7.16 8.35
C GLY A 67 3.52 -7.16 8.92
N GLY A 68 4.46 -6.77 8.09
CA GLY A 68 5.87 -6.73 8.49
C GLY A 68 6.79 -6.48 7.33
N ALA A 69 8.08 -6.61 7.60
CA ALA A 69 9.13 -6.47 6.61
C ALA A 69 9.32 -7.78 5.84
N GLY A 70 9.65 -7.68 4.57
CA GLY A 70 9.97 -8.82 3.72
C GLY A 70 8.87 -9.14 2.73
N GLY A 71 8.51 -10.41 2.61
CA GLY A 71 7.63 -10.91 1.57
C GLY A 71 6.24 -10.30 1.51
N ALA A 72 5.57 -10.50 0.38
CA ALA A 72 4.24 -9.98 0.14
C ALA A 72 3.16 -10.75 0.89
N LEU A 73 2.14 -10.03 1.36
CA LEU A 73 0.92 -10.63 1.89
C LEU A 73 -0.03 -10.94 0.74
N GLU A 74 -0.61 -12.13 0.72
CA GLU A 74 -1.60 -12.49 -0.29
C GLU A 74 -3.00 -12.06 0.14
N GLY A 75 -3.76 -11.54 -0.83
CA GLY A 75 -5.18 -11.28 -0.69
C GLY A 75 -6.00 -12.15 -1.62
N GLU A 76 -7.32 -11.91 -1.69
CA GLU A 76 -8.22 -12.59 -2.60
C GLU A 76 -8.43 -11.79 -3.87
N GLY A 77 -8.46 -12.49 -5.01
CA GLY A 77 -8.78 -11.91 -6.30
C GLY A 77 -7.57 -11.43 -7.07
N THR A 78 -7.76 -10.33 -7.78
CA THR A 78 -6.73 -9.73 -8.63
C THR A 78 -6.01 -8.62 -7.88
N ALA A 79 -4.68 -8.67 -7.86
CA ALA A 79 -3.86 -7.63 -7.25
C ALA A 79 -3.52 -6.55 -8.28
N VAL A 80 -3.76 -5.30 -7.94
CA VAL A 80 -3.35 -4.15 -8.75
C VAL A 80 -2.59 -3.19 -7.85
N SER A 81 -1.34 -2.94 -8.18
CA SER A 81 -0.48 -2.06 -7.40
C SER A 81 -0.43 -0.67 -8.02
N VAL A 82 -0.50 0.35 -7.16
CA VAL A 82 -0.40 1.75 -7.53
C VAL A 82 0.76 2.36 -6.76
N GLY A 83 1.75 2.85 -7.48
CA GLY A 83 2.94 3.48 -6.89
C GLY A 83 3.15 4.89 -7.40
N LYS A 84 4.12 5.58 -6.82
CA LYS A 84 4.48 6.93 -7.25
C LYS A 84 5.25 6.86 -8.57
N LYS A 85 5.00 7.81 -9.45
CA LYS A 85 5.78 7.96 -10.69
C LYS A 85 7.23 8.29 -10.36
N PRO A 86 8.20 7.87 -11.20
CA PRO A 86 9.61 8.20 -10.98
C PRO A 86 9.81 9.72 -10.86
N GLY A 87 10.63 10.12 -9.90
CA GLY A 87 10.96 11.53 -9.67
C GLY A 87 9.91 12.35 -8.93
N VAL A 88 8.78 11.76 -8.59
CA VAL A 88 7.74 12.45 -7.82
C VAL A 88 8.05 12.36 -6.33
N MET A 89 7.91 13.48 -5.64
CA MET A 89 8.04 13.51 -4.18
C MET A 89 6.80 12.88 -3.54
N ASP A 90 7.03 11.96 -2.61
CA ASP A 90 5.93 11.34 -1.85
C ASP A 90 5.53 12.27 -0.69
N PRO A 91 4.28 12.71 -0.62
CA PRO A 91 3.82 13.58 0.46
C PRO A 91 3.97 12.98 1.85
N ALA A 92 3.99 11.66 1.98
CA ALA A 92 4.12 10.96 3.26
C ALA A 92 5.58 10.81 3.73
N GLU A 93 6.55 11.04 2.86
CA GLU A 93 7.97 10.78 3.16
C GLU A 93 8.46 11.48 4.44
N ALA A 94 8.19 12.77 4.56
CA ALA A 94 8.68 13.54 5.70
C ALA A 94 8.17 13.00 7.05
N SER A 95 6.90 12.66 7.11
CA SER A 95 6.29 12.10 8.34
C SER A 95 6.85 10.73 8.68
N ILE A 96 7.04 9.89 7.68
CA ILE A 96 7.61 8.54 7.86
C ILE A 96 9.05 8.63 8.36
N LEU A 97 9.86 9.46 7.74
CA LEU A 97 11.26 9.64 8.15
C LEU A 97 11.34 10.17 9.59
N ARG A 98 10.47 11.09 9.94
CA ARG A 98 10.42 11.64 11.31
C ARG A 98 10.09 10.56 12.33
N ALA A 99 9.08 9.74 12.08
CA ALA A 99 8.68 8.66 12.97
C ALA A 99 9.80 7.63 13.14
N LEU A 100 10.47 7.26 12.07
CA LEU A 100 11.58 6.32 12.10
C LEU A 100 12.79 6.88 12.86
N ARG A 101 13.08 8.15 12.71
CA ARG A 101 14.17 8.80 13.45
C ARG A 101 13.87 8.86 14.94
N ALA A 102 12.61 9.05 15.32
CA ALA A 102 12.19 8.99 16.72
C ALA A 102 12.41 7.60 17.33
N LEU A 103 12.36 6.55 16.50
CA LEU A 103 12.67 5.18 16.94
C LEU A 103 14.18 4.92 17.05
N GLY A 104 15.02 5.81 16.53
CA GLY A 104 16.48 5.66 16.52
C GLY A 104 17.05 5.17 15.20
N GLU A 105 16.23 4.98 14.19
CA GLU A 105 16.66 4.64 12.85
C GLU A 105 17.19 5.88 12.11
N ARG A 106 17.96 5.65 11.06
CA ARG A 106 18.51 6.71 10.21
C ARG A 106 18.15 6.49 8.74
N PRO A 107 16.84 6.50 8.42
CA PRO A 107 16.40 6.28 7.05
C PRO A 107 16.78 7.46 6.16
N ARG A 108 17.01 7.16 4.87
CA ARG A 108 17.33 8.18 3.88
C ARG A 108 16.17 8.55 3.00
N ARG A 109 15.34 7.56 2.62
CA ARG A 109 14.19 7.77 1.75
C ARG A 109 13.04 6.86 2.19
N ALA A 110 11.84 7.32 1.92
CA ALA A 110 10.64 6.52 2.08
C ALA A 110 9.66 6.82 0.95
N VAL A 111 9.12 5.76 0.36
CA VAL A 111 8.14 5.86 -0.74
C VAL A 111 6.98 4.94 -0.41
N THR A 112 5.76 5.43 -0.61
CA THR A 112 4.54 4.66 -0.34
C THR A 112 3.89 4.17 -1.62
N ALA A 113 3.24 3.02 -1.52
CA ALA A 113 2.43 2.44 -2.58
C ALA A 113 1.24 1.72 -1.96
N ARG A 114 0.30 1.33 -2.80
CA ARG A 114 -0.88 0.55 -2.36
C ARG A 114 -1.08 -0.61 -3.31
N THR A 115 -1.52 -1.74 -2.77
CA THR A 115 -1.98 -2.87 -3.58
C THR A 115 -3.46 -3.08 -3.29
N PHE A 116 -4.26 -3.00 -4.34
CA PHE A 116 -5.69 -3.29 -4.27
C PHE A 116 -5.91 -4.75 -4.63
N TRP A 117 -6.53 -5.49 -3.71
CA TRP A 117 -6.97 -6.86 -3.94
C TRP A 117 -8.45 -6.84 -4.25
N ILE A 118 -8.80 -7.18 -5.48
CA ILE A 118 -10.14 -6.95 -6.04
C ILE A 118 -10.74 -8.29 -6.48
N VAL A 119 -11.90 -8.62 -5.93
CA VAL A 119 -12.69 -9.76 -6.38
C VAL A 119 -13.79 -9.25 -7.29
N ALA A 120 -13.67 -9.54 -8.57
CA ALA A 120 -14.64 -9.11 -9.59
C ALA A 120 -14.66 -10.11 -10.75
N ASP A 121 -15.81 -10.21 -11.42
CA ASP A 121 -15.97 -11.04 -12.62
C ASP A 121 -15.58 -10.23 -13.87
N ALA A 122 -14.28 -9.96 -14.00
CA ALA A 122 -13.73 -9.18 -15.12
C ALA A 122 -12.28 -9.60 -15.36
N PRO A 123 -11.77 -9.44 -16.59
CA PRO A 123 -10.37 -9.70 -16.89
C PRO A 123 -9.45 -8.76 -16.09
N ALA A 124 -8.26 -9.23 -15.78
CA ALA A 124 -7.27 -8.45 -15.01
C ALA A 124 -6.97 -7.10 -15.66
N ALA A 125 -6.91 -7.03 -16.98
CA ALA A 125 -6.66 -5.77 -17.70
C ALA A 125 -7.78 -4.75 -17.50
N GLU A 126 -9.03 -5.19 -17.44
CA GLU A 126 -10.18 -4.33 -17.19
C GLU A 126 -10.19 -3.83 -15.75
N ILE A 127 -9.86 -4.69 -14.81
CA ILE A 127 -9.72 -4.33 -13.40
C ILE A 127 -8.62 -3.28 -13.21
N ALA A 128 -7.46 -3.50 -13.81
CA ALA A 128 -6.34 -2.56 -13.74
C ALA A 128 -6.70 -1.20 -14.36
N ALA A 129 -7.41 -1.19 -15.48
CA ALA A 129 -7.87 0.04 -16.13
C ALA A 129 -8.83 0.82 -15.24
N ALA A 130 -9.74 0.13 -14.55
CA ALA A 130 -10.69 0.76 -13.62
C ALA A 130 -9.95 1.38 -12.41
N VAL A 131 -8.95 0.68 -11.88
CA VAL A 131 -8.10 1.22 -10.80
C VAL A 131 -7.38 2.48 -11.27
N GLY A 132 -6.79 2.44 -12.45
CA GLY A 132 -6.05 3.58 -13.01
C GLY A 132 -6.88 4.84 -13.14
N ARG A 133 -8.15 4.71 -13.58
CA ARG A 133 -8.99 5.90 -13.78
C ARG A 133 -9.76 6.35 -12.54
N SER A 134 -9.88 5.53 -11.50
CA SER A 134 -10.70 5.86 -10.33
C SER A 134 -9.95 5.92 -9.00
N LEU A 135 -8.87 5.20 -8.85
CA LEU A 135 -8.17 5.07 -7.56
C LEU A 135 -6.77 5.66 -7.59
N ALA A 136 -6.14 5.77 -8.75
CA ALA A 136 -4.82 6.36 -8.87
C ALA A 136 -4.91 7.87 -9.14
N ASN A 137 -4.04 8.64 -8.53
CA ASN A 137 -3.85 10.04 -8.88
C ASN A 137 -2.89 10.11 -10.08
N GLU A 138 -3.44 10.29 -11.27
CA GLU A 138 -2.69 10.25 -12.54
C GLU A 138 -1.54 11.25 -12.62
N VAL A 139 -1.56 12.30 -11.81
CA VAL A 139 -0.50 13.30 -11.80
C VAL A 139 0.77 12.74 -11.14
N ILE A 140 0.64 11.99 -10.05
CA ILE A 140 1.76 11.52 -9.25
C ILE A 140 1.87 10.00 -9.14
N GLU A 141 0.86 9.26 -9.58
CA GLU A 141 0.81 7.80 -9.42
C GLU A 141 0.62 7.09 -10.75
N GLU A 142 1.04 5.83 -10.79
CA GLU A 142 0.87 4.93 -11.93
C GLU A 142 0.64 3.49 -11.45
N ILE A 143 0.03 2.69 -12.31
CA ILE A 143 -0.09 1.25 -12.10
C ILE A 143 1.29 0.63 -12.28
N THR A 144 1.70 -0.19 -11.33
CA THR A 144 3.02 -0.83 -11.34
C THR A 144 2.96 -2.35 -11.42
#